data_77d312352d99b59350eeddd2fa1bc53c
#
_entry.id   77d312352d99b59350eeddd2fa1bc53c
#
_cell.length_a   1.000
_cell.length_b   1.000
_cell.length_c   1.000
_cell.angle_alpha   90.00
_cell.angle_beta   90.00
_cell.angle_gamma   90.00
#
_symmetry.space_group_name_H-M   'P 1'
#
loop_
_entity.id
_entity.type
_entity.pdbx_description
1 polymer ?
#
loop_
_entity_poly.entity_id
_entity_poly.type
_entity_poly.pdbx_seq_one_letter_code
_entity_poly.pdbx_strand_id
1 'polypeptide(L)'
;MSGVKGVKHADHRLAADQARQIPGLWVLAATYNSTNSAKSAARAIRRGDEVLRFYGPAGAFDTRTELTQDGADLFVKYLVGQTEGAPA
;
A
#
# COMPACT_ATOMS: atom_id res chain seq x y z
N MET A 1 -0.17 8.25 -23.59
CA MET A 1 -0.77 7.64 -23.50
C MET A 1 -0.63 6.74 -22.67
N SER A 2 -1.04 6.30 -22.14
CA SER A 2 -1.06 5.65 -21.18
C SER A 2 -0.91 4.44 -21.48
N GLY A 3 -0.38 3.76 -21.61
CA GLY A 3 -0.33 2.53 -21.93
C GLY A 3 -0.21 1.54 -20.91
N VAL A 4 -0.08 1.89 -19.72
CA VAL A 4 0.08 0.92 -18.66
C VAL A 4 -1.22 0.34 -18.26
N LYS A 5 -1.42 -0.98 -18.33
CA LYS A 5 -2.61 -1.55 -17.92
C LYS A 5 -2.59 -1.84 -16.50
N GLY A 6 -3.62 -1.59 -15.80
CA GLY A 6 -3.76 -1.92 -14.39
C GLY A 6 -3.17 -0.91 -13.45
N VAL A 7 -2.21 -0.10 -13.87
CA VAL A 7 -1.65 0.86 -12.95
C VAL A 7 -1.44 2.18 -13.64
N LYS A 8 -1.89 3.26 -13.03
CA LYS A 8 -1.69 4.58 -13.55
C LYS A 8 -0.51 5.24 -12.89
N HIS A 9 -0.29 4.98 -11.63
CA HIS A 9 0.80 5.60 -10.90
C HIS A 9 1.13 4.70 -9.73
N ALA A 10 2.36 4.40 -9.55
CA ALA A 10 2.78 3.62 -8.41
C ALA A 10 4.26 3.86 -8.14
N ASP A 11 4.57 4.23 -6.91
CA ASP A 11 5.94 4.35 -6.48
C ASP A 11 5.95 3.76 -5.09
N HIS A 12 5.99 2.47 -5.02
CA HIS A 12 5.86 1.76 -3.75
C HIS A 12 7.03 2.03 -2.81
N ARG A 13 8.21 2.24 -3.35
CA ARG A 13 9.35 2.52 -2.50
C ARG A 13 9.16 3.85 -1.80
N LEU A 14 8.74 4.87 -2.53
CA LEU A 14 8.52 6.18 -1.96
C LEU A 14 7.37 6.13 -0.96
N ALA A 15 6.29 5.44 -1.30
CA ALA A 15 5.15 5.35 -0.41
C ALA A 15 5.53 4.66 0.90
N ALA A 16 6.31 3.60 0.82
CA ALA A 16 6.73 2.90 2.02
C ALA A 16 7.61 3.79 2.89
N ASP A 17 8.51 4.53 2.28
CA ASP A 17 9.36 5.44 3.03
C ASP A 17 8.57 6.55 3.69
N GLN A 18 7.62 7.11 2.97
CA GLN A 18 6.80 8.17 3.52
C GLN A 18 5.96 7.66 4.67
N ALA A 19 5.37 6.49 4.51
CA ALA A 19 4.53 5.93 5.55
C ALA A 19 5.34 5.63 6.82
N ARG A 20 6.58 5.20 6.66
CA ARG A 20 7.42 4.94 7.83
C ARG A 20 7.77 6.22 8.57
N GLN A 21 7.79 7.35 7.88
CA GLN A 21 8.09 8.61 8.52
C GLN A 21 6.90 9.18 9.27
N ILE A 22 5.70 8.75 8.93
CA ILE A 22 4.50 9.23 9.60
C ILE A 22 3.61 8.06 10.00
N PRO A 23 4.09 7.21 10.91
CA PRO A 23 3.35 6.01 11.28
C PRO A 23 1.93 6.33 11.71
N GLY A 24 1.02 5.48 11.36
CA GLY A 24 -0.37 5.67 11.74
C GLY A 24 -1.19 6.50 10.78
N LEU A 25 -0.56 7.08 9.76
CA LEU A 25 -1.30 7.87 8.80
C LEU A 25 -1.36 7.16 7.46
N TRP A 26 -2.46 7.34 6.76
CA TRP A 26 -2.63 6.73 5.45
C TRP A 26 -1.84 7.51 4.40
N VAL A 27 -1.14 6.78 3.55
CA VAL A 27 -0.36 7.37 2.47
C VAL A 27 -0.81 6.72 1.17
N LEU A 28 -1.05 7.51 0.15
CA LEU A 28 -1.44 6.98 -1.15
C LEU A 28 -0.24 6.28 -1.76
N ALA A 29 -0.38 5.01 -2.06
CA ALA A 29 0.72 4.23 -2.61
C ALA A 29 0.63 4.07 -4.11
N ALA A 30 -0.56 3.95 -4.63
CA ALA A 30 -0.72 3.72 -6.06
C ALA A 30 -2.14 3.95 -6.51
N THR A 31 -2.31 4.21 -7.77
CA THR A 31 -3.62 4.34 -8.38
C THR A 31 -3.69 3.32 -9.51
N TYR A 32 -4.71 2.50 -9.47
CA TYR A 32 -4.86 1.41 -10.43
C TYR A 32 -6.09 1.62 -11.31
N ASN A 33 -6.03 1.06 -12.51
CA ASN A 33 -7.18 1.13 -13.41
C ASN A 33 -8.25 0.11 -13.07
N SER A 34 -7.97 -0.83 -12.19
CA SER A 34 -8.98 -1.81 -11.83
C SER A 34 -8.92 -2.11 -10.36
N THR A 35 -10.06 -2.47 -9.81
CA THR A 35 -10.17 -2.84 -8.42
C THR A 35 -9.39 -4.10 -8.13
N ASN A 36 -9.39 -5.04 -9.07
CA ASN A 36 -8.66 -6.29 -8.86
C ASN A 36 -7.18 -6.06 -8.71
N SER A 37 -6.61 -5.16 -9.49
CA SER A 37 -5.20 -4.87 -9.38
C SER A 37 -4.87 -4.25 -8.03
N ALA A 38 -5.73 -3.35 -7.57
CA ALA A 38 -5.52 -2.72 -6.28
C ALA A 38 -5.61 -3.74 -5.16
N LYS A 39 -6.58 -4.64 -5.23
CA LYS A 39 -6.76 -5.65 -4.19
C LYS A 39 -5.62 -6.65 -4.18
N SER A 40 -5.09 -7.00 -5.35
CA SER A 40 -3.97 -7.92 -5.42
C SER A 40 -2.73 -7.30 -4.79
N ALA A 41 -2.51 -6.01 -5.05
CA ALA A 41 -1.37 -5.32 -4.46
C ALA A 41 -1.54 -5.22 -2.94
N ALA A 42 -2.75 -4.94 -2.48
CA ALA A 42 -3.00 -4.84 -1.05
C ALA A 42 -2.72 -6.16 -0.36
N ARG A 43 -3.13 -7.26 -0.99
CA ARG A 43 -2.90 -8.57 -0.42
C ARG A 43 -1.41 -8.88 -0.35
N ALA A 44 -0.67 -8.55 -1.40
CA ALA A 44 0.76 -8.80 -1.44
C ALA A 44 1.48 -8.02 -0.34
N ILE A 45 1.04 -6.78 -0.09
CA ILE A 45 1.64 -5.97 0.95
C ILE A 45 1.39 -6.60 2.31
N ARG A 46 0.17 -7.05 2.57
CA ARG A 46 -0.15 -7.63 3.87
C ARG A 46 0.56 -8.95 4.11
N ARG A 47 0.82 -9.70 3.05
CA ARG A 47 1.50 -10.98 3.19
C ARG A 47 3.02 -10.81 3.23
N GLY A 48 3.52 -9.64 2.91
CA GLY A 48 4.96 -9.43 2.88
C GLY A 48 5.62 -10.08 1.69
N ASP A 49 4.91 -10.13 0.56
CA ASP A 49 5.45 -10.76 -0.63
C ASP A 49 6.69 -10.04 -1.10
N GLU A 50 7.64 -10.82 -1.61
CA GLU A 50 8.88 -10.27 -2.05
C GLU A 50 8.74 -9.28 -3.17
N VAL A 51 7.72 -9.41 -3.97
CA VAL A 51 7.45 -8.48 -5.06
C VAL A 51 7.25 -7.08 -4.52
N LEU A 52 6.69 -6.94 -3.34
CA LEU A 52 6.50 -5.65 -2.72
C LEU A 52 7.24 -5.60 -1.39
N ARG A 53 8.48 -6.03 -1.40
CA ARG A 53 9.27 -6.11 -0.17
C ARG A 53 9.51 -4.78 0.51
N PHE A 54 9.24 -3.67 -0.17
CA PHE A 54 9.39 -2.36 0.46
C PHE A 54 8.48 -2.24 1.68
N TYR A 55 7.42 -3.03 1.73
CA TYR A 55 6.46 -2.99 2.82
C TYR A 55 6.66 -4.10 3.84
N GLY A 56 7.74 -4.85 3.72
CA GLY A 56 7.97 -5.94 4.65
C GLY A 56 8.32 -5.45 6.03
N PRO A 57 8.28 -6.32 7.02
CA PRO A 57 7.81 -7.70 6.90
C PRO A 57 6.31 -7.77 6.93
N ALA A 58 5.78 -8.96 6.80
CA ALA A 58 4.33 -9.16 6.80
C ALA A 58 3.74 -8.55 8.05
N GLY A 59 2.65 -7.85 7.90
CA GLY A 59 1.97 -7.26 9.05
C GLY A 59 2.49 -5.89 9.46
N ALA A 60 3.55 -5.39 8.83
CA ALA A 60 4.08 -4.08 9.19
C ALA A 60 3.21 -2.93 8.67
N PHE A 61 2.44 -3.18 7.63
CA PHE A 61 1.60 -2.15 7.04
C PHE A 61 0.17 -2.61 6.94
N ASP A 62 -0.75 -1.68 7.11
CA ASP A 62 -2.15 -1.93 6.81
C ASP A 62 -2.41 -1.39 5.42
N THR A 63 -3.46 -1.86 4.78
CA THR A 63 -3.79 -1.43 3.43
C THR A 63 -5.25 -1.09 3.34
N ARG A 64 -5.60 -0.23 2.40
CA ARG A 64 -6.97 0.16 2.19
C ARG A 64 -7.12 0.54 0.74
N THR A 65 -8.20 0.12 0.12
CA THR A 65 -8.46 0.51 -1.27
C THR A 65 -9.74 1.33 -1.30
N GLU A 66 -9.76 2.33 -2.17
CA GLU A 66 -10.95 3.15 -2.34
C GLU A 66 -11.28 3.22 -3.81
N LEU A 67 -12.54 3.03 -4.15
CA LEU A 67 -12.95 3.07 -5.54
C LEU A 67 -12.86 4.49 -6.07
N THR A 68 -12.42 4.60 -7.31
CA THR A 68 -12.38 5.88 -7.96
C THR A 68 -13.19 5.74 -9.24
N GLN A 69 -13.37 6.82 -9.95
CA GLN A 69 -14.13 6.78 -11.17
C GLN A 69 -13.52 5.84 -12.18
N ASP A 70 -12.20 5.75 -12.25
CA ASP A 70 -11.55 4.93 -13.24
C ASP A 70 -10.87 3.69 -12.68
N GLY A 71 -11.07 3.35 -11.45
CA GLY A 71 -10.39 2.18 -10.89
C GLY A 71 -10.38 2.23 -9.38
N ALA A 72 -9.21 2.20 -8.78
CA ALA A 72 -9.10 2.21 -7.33
C ALA A 72 -7.76 2.76 -6.87
N ASP A 73 -7.78 3.45 -5.74
CA ASP A 73 -6.57 3.95 -5.12
C ASP A 73 -6.19 2.99 -4.01
N LEU A 74 -4.89 2.79 -3.84
CA LEU A 74 -4.38 1.94 -2.76
C LEU A 74 -3.64 2.81 -1.77
N PHE A 75 -4.03 2.71 -0.51
CA PHE A 75 -3.38 3.44 0.57
C PHE A 75 -2.69 2.46 1.51
N VAL A 76 -1.60 2.90 2.13
CA VAL A 76 -0.87 2.09 3.10
C VAL A 76 -0.66 2.89 4.36
N LYS A 77 -0.53 2.21 5.48
CA LYS A 77 -0.31 2.84 6.77
C LYS A 77 0.68 1.99 7.53
N TYR A 78 1.72 2.63 8.06
CA TYR A 78 2.76 1.90 8.79
C TYR A 78 2.31 1.71 10.22
N LEU A 79 2.37 0.49 10.70
CA LEU A 79 1.79 0.13 11.98
C LEU A 79 2.76 -0.05 13.13
N VAL A 80 4.04 -0.03 12.84
CA VAL A 80 5.00 -0.35 13.86
C VAL A 80 4.84 0.45 15.14
N GLY A 81 4.65 1.68 15.05
CA GLY A 81 4.47 2.49 16.23
C GLY A 81 3.25 2.12 17.02
N GLN A 82 2.19 1.72 16.32
CA GLN A 82 0.97 1.36 17.00
C GLN A 82 1.08 -0.01 17.59
N THR A 83 1.71 -0.92 16.90
CA THR A 83 1.82 -2.23 17.40
C THR A 83 2.71 -2.29 18.56
N GLU A 84 3.70 -1.45 18.62
CA GLU A 84 4.54 -1.51 19.70
C GLU A 84 3.93 -1.08 20.90
N GLY A 85 3.01 -0.28 20.83
CA GLY A 85 2.29 0.13 21.96
C GLY A 85 1.56 -0.97 22.59
N ALA A 86 1.40 -2.00 21.89
CA ALA A 86 0.63 -3.06 22.44
C ALA A 86 1.43 -3.59 23.55
N PRO A 87 0.84 -3.93 24.53
CA PRO A 87 1.43 -4.32 25.66
C PRO A 87 2.10 -5.43 25.35
N ALA A 88 3.09 -5.42 25.43
CA ALA A 88 3.68 -6.52 25.09
C ALA A 88 3.43 -7.42 26.08
#